data_8751f6efd6ae2e2ecba4771670368aa6
#
_entry.id   8751f6efd6ae2e2ecba4771670368aa6
#
_cell.length_a   1.000
_cell.length_b   1.000
_cell.length_c   1.000
_cell.angle_alpha   90.00
_cell.angle_beta   90.00
_cell.angle_gamma   90.00
#
_symmetry.space_group_name_H-M   'P 1'
#
loop_
_entity.id
_entity.type
_entity.pdbx_description
1 polymer ?
#
loop_
_entity_poly.entity_id
_entity_poly.type
_entity_poly.pdbx_seq_one_letter_code
_entity_poly.pdbx_strand_id
1 'polypeptide(L)'
;MGNAKVKYRYPIVVEWGEDNCSAFLPDIDGCVTTGATVEETVANMHEALQMHLETMLEDGDVIPPASSIDQIEFDPNIESVHMVEVEL
;
A
#
# COMPACT_ATOMS: atom_id res chain seq x y z
N MET A 1 -3.48 28.00 14.15
CA MET A 1 -3.06 27.47 12.90
C MET A 1 -2.94 25.96 12.94
N GLY A 2 -3.77 25.25 12.25
CA GLY A 2 -3.71 23.80 12.20
C GLY A 2 -2.64 23.31 11.24
N ASN A 3 -2.18 22.10 11.46
CA ASN A 3 -1.30 21.43 10.53
C ASN A 3 -2.17 20.79 9.46
N ALA A 4 -1.99 21.22 8.22
CA ALA A 4 -2.66 20.57 7.12
C ALA A 4 -2.10 19.15 6.96
N LYS A 5 -2.98 18.18 6.90
CA LYS A 5 -2.58 16.81 6.65
C LYS A 5 -2.68 16.53 5.18
N VAL A 6 -1.72 15.79 4.68
CA VAL A 6 -1.70 15.37 3.28
C VAL A 6 -2.21 13.94 3.21
N LYS A 7 -3.10 13.70 2.26
CA LYS A 7 -3.63 12.36 2.02
C LYS A 7 -2.83 11.71 0.90
N TYR A 8 -2.42 10.50 1.17
CA TYR A 8 -1.69 9.67 0.20
C TYR A 8 -2.53 8.45 -0.08
N ARG A 9 -2.86 8.24 -1.34
CA ARG A 9 -3.67 7.09 -1.77
C ARG A 9 -2.90 6.29 -2.80
N TYR A 10 -2.76 5.00 -2.54
CA TYR A 10 -2.03 4.11 -3.44
C TYR A 10 -2.83 2.84 -3.70
N PRO A 11 -2.76 2.30 -4.92
CA PRO A 11 -3.28 0.97 -5.13
C PRO A 11 -2.35 -0.06 -4.51
N ILE A 12 -2.94 -1.05 -3.85
CA ILE A 12 -2.21 -2.22 -3.37
C ILE A 12 -2.73 -3.45 -4.09
N VAL A 13 -1.83 -4.37 -4.35
CA VAL A 13 -2.15 -5.64 -4.99
C VAL A 13 -2.11 -6.73 -3.94
N VAL A 14 -3.21 -7.47 -3.81
CA VAL A 14 -3.31 -8.59 -2.88
C VAL A 14 -3.25 -9.88 -3.66
N GLU A 15 -2.38 -10.79 -3.26
CA GLU A 15 -2.20 -12.09 -3.89
C GLU A 15 -2.44 -13.20 -2.89
N TRP A 16 -2.99 -14.32 -3.35
CA TRP A 16 -3.13 -15.52 -2.53
C TRP A 16 -1.82 -16.29 -2.52
N GLY A 17 -1.41 -16.71 -1.31
CA GLY A 17 -0.37 -17.70 -1.13
C GLY A 17 -0.98 -19.03 -0.72
N GLU A 18 -0.18 -19.99 -0.31
CA GLU A 18 -0.67 -21.29 0.13
C GLU A 18 -1.46 -21.21 1.43
N ASP A 19 -1.02 -20.40 2.37
CA ASP A 19 -1.60 -20.34 3.71
C ASP A 19 -2.09 -18.96 4.09
N ASN A 20 -1.77 -17.95 3.29
CA ASN A 20 -2.12 -16.57 3.63
C ASN A 20 -2.20 -15.71 2.37
N CYS A 21 -2.55 -14.46 2.59
CA CYS A 21 -2.49 -13.43 1.56
C CYS A 21 -1.22 -12.61 1.74
N SER A 22 -0.72 -12.06 0.66
CA SER A 22 0.33 -11.06 0.72
C SER A 22 -0.10 -9.85 -0.10
N ALA A 23 0.46 -8.70 0.22
CA ALA A 23 0.17 -7.48 -0.51
C ALA A 23 1.44 -6.67 -0.73
N PHE A 24 1.46 -5.93 -1.83
CA PHE A 24 2.56 -5.03 -2.13
C PHE A 24 2.02 -3.77 -2.80
N LEU A 25 2.84 -2.72 -2.76
CA LEU A 25 2.54 -1.49 -3.48
C LEU A 25 3.35 -1.45 -4.77
N PRO A 26 2.70 -1.41 -5.94
CA PRO A 26 3.45 -1.24 -7.19
C PRO A 26 4.26 0.04 -7.25
N ASP A 27 3.80 1.09 -6.59
CA ASP A 27 4.42 2.42 -6.65
C ASP A 27 5.56 2.64 -5.66
N ILE A 28 5.66 1.79 -4.64
CA ILE A 28 6.65 1.97 -3.58
C ILE A 28 7.35 0.64 -3.32
N ASP A 29 8.64 0.61 -3.60
CA ASP A 29 9.44 -0.59 -3.38
C ASP A 29 9.62 -0.88 -1.89
N GLY A 30 9.62 -2.15 -1.56
CA GLY A 30 9.90 -2.59 -0.20
C GLY A 30 8.73 -2.49 0.76
N CYS A 31 7.57 -2.05 0.32
CA CYS A 31 6.39 -1.98 1.17
C CYS A 31 5.50 -3.20 0.89
N VAL A 32 5.69 -4.25 1.69
CA VAL A 32 4.96 -5.51 1.56
C VAL A 32 4.45 -5.93 2.92
N THR A 33 3.35 -6.69 2.91
CA THR A 33 2.79 -7.23 4.14
C THR A 33 2.06 -8.54 3.84
N THR A 34 1.64 -9.23 4.90
CA THR A 34 0.88 -10.45 4.81
C THR A 34 -0.28 -10.42 5.78
N GLY A 35 -1.23 -11.30 5.60
CA GLY A 35 -2.36 -11.48 6.51
C GLY A 35 -3.07 -12.78 6.21
N ALA A 36 -3.88 -13.25 7.14
CA ALA A 36 -4.62 -14.49 6.99
C ALA A 36 -5.79 -14.35 6.02
N THR A 37 -6.32 -13.14 5.89
CA THR A 37 -7.43 -12.82 4.99
C THR A 37 -7.11 -11.58 4.19
N VAL A 38 -7.89 -11.33 3.14
CA VAL A 38 -7.75 -10.09 2.36
C VAL A 38 -7.94 -8.87 3.27
N GLU A 39 -8.97 -8.89 4.10
CA GLU A 39 -9.28 -7.77 5.00
C GLU A 39 -8.14 -7.48 5.96
N GLU A 40 -7.59 -8.52 6.56
CA GLU A 40 -6.46 -8.37 7.47
C GLU A 40 -5.22 -7.86 6.73
N THR A 41 -4.98 -8.37 5.54
CA THR A 41 -3.84 -7.95 4.73
C THR A 41 -3.94 -6.47 4.35
N VAL A 42 -5.14 -6.02 3.97
CA VAL A 42 -5.38 -4.60 3.66
C VAL A 42 -5.15 -3.72 4.89
N ALA A 43 -5.66 -4.14 6.04
CA ALA A 43 -5.46 -3.41 7.29
C ALA A 43 -3.98 -3.33 7.67
N ASN A 44 -3.28 -4.44 7.54
CA ASN A 44 -1.84 -4.48 7.81
C ASN A 44 -1.06 -3.59 6.85
N MET A 45 -1.49 -3.54 5.59
CA MET A 45 -0.84 -2.68 4.60
C MET A 45 -1.05 -1.20 4.91
N HIS A 46 -2.23 -0.83 5.40
CA HIS A 46 -2.49 0.55 5.82
C HIS A 46 -1.45 0.99 6.85
N GLU A 47 -1.23 0.16 7.86
CA GLU A 47 -0.26 0.43 8.91
C GLU A 47 1.16 0.46 8.38
N ALA A 48 1.52 -0.53 7.54
CA ALA A 48 2.86 -0.61 6.96
C ALA A 48 3.15 0.59 6.05
N LEU A 49 2.18 0.99 5.25
CA LEU A 49 2.33 2.15 4.37
C LEU A 49 2.51 3.43 5.17
N GLN A 50 1.73 3.61 6.23
CA GLN A 50 1.85 4.79 7.08
C GLN A 50 3.25 4.91 7.64
N MET A 51 3.78 3.84 8.20
CA MET A 51 5.13 3.82 8.76
C MET A 51 6.19 4.05 7.70
N HIS A 52 6.00 3.46 6.52
CA HIS A 52 6.95 3.59 5.43
C HIS A 52 7.01 5.05 4.93
N LEU A 53 5.86 5.68 4.74
CA LEU A 53 5.81 7.07 4.30
C LEU A 53 6.35 8.03 5.36
N GLU A 54 6.07 7.79 6.64
CA GLU A 54 6.64 8.59 7.72
C GLU A 54 8.16 8.57 7.69
N THR A 55 8.74 7.39 7.50
CA THR A 55 10.19 7.23 7.39
C THR A 55 10.75 7.98 6.18
N MET A 56 10.08 7.85 5.04
CA MET A 56 10.51 8.55 3.82
C MET A 56 10.49 10.06 4.02
N LEU A 57 9.44 10.58 4.66
CA LEU A 57 9.35 12.02 4.93
C LEU A 57 10.44 12.49 5.88
N GLU A 58 10.75 11.71 6.90
CA GLU A 58 11.85 12.04 7.84
C GLU A 58 13.19 12.05 7.13
N ASP A 59 13.39 11.15 6.18
CA ASP A 59 14.64 11.04 5.43
C ASP A 59 14.75 12.04 4.29
N GLY A 60 13.70 12.79 4.02
CA GLY A 60 13.66 13.74 2.91
C GLY A 60 13.53 13.09 1.54
N ASP A 61 13.07 11.85 1.51
CA ASP A 61 12.87 11.13 0.24
C ASP A 61 11.67 11.69 -0.52
N VAL A 62 11.73 11.58 -1.83
CA VAL A 62 10.62 11.97 -2.69
C VAL A 62 9.54 10.89 -2.60
N ILE A 63 8.32 11.32 -2.25
CA ILE A 63 7.18 10.41 -2.24
C ILE A 63 6.72 10.21 -3.69
N PRO A 64 6.72 8.98 -4.21
CA PRO A 64 6.32 8.75 -5.60
C PRO A 64 4.84 9.02 -5.83
N PRO A 65 4.47 9.45 -7.04
CA PRO A 65 3.06 9.62 -7.37
C PRO A 65 2.36 8.26 -7.45
N ALA A 66 1.08 8.26 -7.16
CA ALA A 66 0.28 7.04 -7.20
C ALA A 66 -0.13 6.70 -8.63
N SER A 67 -0.05 5.42 -8.97
CA SER A 67 -0.64 4.90 -10.20
C SER A 67 -2.15 4.78 -10.03
N SER A 68 -2.88 4.75 -11.13
CA SER A 68 -4.28 4.40 -11.10
C SER A 68 -4.43 2.87 -11.13
N ILE A 69 -5.58 2.38 -10.71
CA ILE A 69 -5.86 0.94 -10.75
C ILE A 69 -5.71 0.39 -12.17
N ASP A 70 -6.09 1.19 -13.17
CA ASP A 70 -6.02 0.80 -14.57
C ASP A 70 -4.60 0.54 -15.08
N GLN A 71 -3.61 1.07 -14.39
CA GLN A 71 -2.20 0.91 -14.75
C GLN A 71 -1.57 -0.36 -14.21
N ILE A 72 -2.29 -1.07 -13.36
CA ILE A 72 -1.80 -2.30 -12.75
C ILE A 72 -2.00 -3.45 -13.73
N GLU A 73 -0.90 -4.14 -14.04
CA GLU A 73 -0.96 -5.28 -14.94
C GLU A 73 -1.71 -6.44 -14.30
N PHE A 74 -2.58 -7.06 -15.09
CA PHE A 74 -3.32 -8.22 -14.63
C PHE A 74 -2.38 -9.43 -14.51
N ASP A 75 -2.49 -10.14 -13.39
CA ASP A 75 -1.75 -11.37 -13.13
C ASP A 75 -2.73 -12.37 -12.52
N PRO A 76 -2.74 -13.63 -12.98
CA PRO A 76 -3.68 -14.63 -12.44
C PRO A 76 -3.55 -14.89 -10.94
N ASN A 77 -2.41 -14.54 -10.33
CA ASN A 77 -2.21 -14.70 -8.89
C ASN A 77 -2.81 -13.56 -8.08
N ILE A 78 -3.24 -12.48 -8.74
CA ILE A 78 -3.85 -11.35 -8.03
C ILE A 78 -5.24 -11.75 -7.55
N GLU A 79 -5.46 -11.66 -6.25
CA GLU A 79 -6.76 -11.85 -5.65
C GLU A 79 -7.63 -10.61 -5.84
N SER A 80 -7.08 -9.45 -5.52
CA SER A 80 -7.81 -8.20 -5.60
C SER A 80 -6.85 -7.02 -5.55
N VAL A 81 -7.37 -5.86 -5.97
CA VAL A 81 -6.65 -4.59 -5.90
C VAL A 81 -7.50 -3.63 -5.08
N HIS A 82 -6.88 -2.95 -4.15
CA HIS A 82 -7.57 -2.01 -3.26
C HIS A 82 -6.85 -0.69 -3.24
N MET A 83 -7.59 0.38 -2.97
CA MET A 83 -6.97 1.68 -2.70
C MET A 83 -6.79 1.81 -1.20
N VAL A 84 -5.60 2.19 -0.79
CA VAL A 84 -5.30 2.44 0.62
C VAL A 84 -4.94 3.91 0.77
N GLU A 85 -5.55 4.57 1.75
CA GLU A 85 -5.31 5.98 2.01
C GLU A 85 -4.72 6.14 3.40
N VAL A 86 -3.65 6.91 3.49
CA VAL A 86 -3.09 7.34 4.77
C VAL A 86 -3.02 8.85 4.80
N GLU A 87 -3.12 9.41 5.99
CA GLU A 87 -3.10 10.85 6.20
C GLU A 87 -1.96 11.20 7.14
N LEU A 88 -1.07 12.06 6.65
CA LEU A 88 0.12 12.47 7.41
C LEU A 88 0.29 13.97 7.46
#